data_85804bb8821609098694c12957d4a67d
#
_entry.id   85804bb8821609098694c12957d4a67d
#
_cell.length_a   1.000
_cell.length_b   1.000
_cell.length_c   1.000
_cell.angle_alpha   90.00
_cell.angle_beta   90.00
_cell.angle_gamma   90.00
#
_symmetry.space_group_name_H-M   'P 1'
#
loop_
_entity.id
_entity.type
_entity.pdbx_description
1 polymer ?
#
loop_
_entity_poly.entity_id
_entity_poly.type
_entity_poly.pdbx_seq_one_letter_code
_entity_poly.pdbx_strand_id
1 'polypeptide(L)'
;MHTMTTPAETTPNLMPWTDSLNTGDARMDETHQEFVDMINTILATPEEEQLPVYKAFLNHTVEHFAQEERWMLATGFSADNCHAEHHATILETMRVVEAHYLDTDKQIITRMAEALAEWFPGHANSMDAGLAAHLQSVGFDSVTETLADPSAIKNVTMSGCGSVSCS
;
A
#
# COMPACT_ATOMS: atom_id res chain seq x y z
N MET A 1 32.24 28.04 -30.34
CA MET A 1 31.06 27.15 -30.45
C MET A 1 31.01 26.31 -29.19
N HIS A 2 30.12 26.67 -28.23
CA HIS A 2 29.90 25.88 -27.04
C HIS A 2 28.75 24.93 -27.33
N THR A 3 29.06 23.66 -27.44
CA THR A 3 28.04 22.59 -27.46
C THR A 3 27.42 22.47 -26.09
N MET A 4 26.20 22.94 -25.93
CA MET A 4 25.37 22.64 -24.75
C MET A 4 25.01 21.15 -24.84
N THR A 5 25.62 20.37 -23.97
CA THR A 5 25.21 18.98 -23.73
C THR A 5 23.91 19.04 -22.96
N THR A 6 22.80 18.71 -23.58
CA THR A 6 21.51 18.47 -22.90
C THR A 6 21.71 17.34 -21.91
N PRO A 7 21.30 17.49 -20.62
CA PRO A 7 21.30 16.36 -19.70
C PRO A 7 20.41 15.26 -20.28
N ALA A 8 20.88 14.02 -20.26
CA ALA A 8 20.07 12.87 -20.61
C ALA A 8 18.84 12.85 -19.68
N GLU A 9 17.65 12.99 -20.23
CA GLU A 9 16.40 12.74 -19.52
C GLU A 9 16.44 11.29 -19.08
N THR A 10 16.70 11.07 -17.79
CA THR A 10 16.61 9.75 -17.18
C THR A 10 15.11 9.39 -17.15
N THR A 11 14.71 8.50 -18.03
CA THR A 11 13.34 7.96 -18.01
C THR A 11 13.08 7.36 -16.62
N PRO A 12 12.03 7.77 -15.91
CA PRO A 12 11.75 7.25 -14.58
C PRO A 12 11.52 5.74 -14.66
N ASN A 13 12.10 5.01 -13.71
CA ASN A 13 11.89 3.56 -13.59
C ASN A 13 10.52 3.31 -12.93
N LEU A 14 9.47 3.27 -13.73
CA LEU A 14 8.10 3.08 -13.26
C LEU A 14 7.88 1.65 -12.78
N MET A 15 7.07 1.50 -11.74
CA MET A 15 6.61 0.21 -11.24
C MET A 15 5.54 -0.36 -12.19
N PRO A 16 5.75 -1.54 -12.81
CA PRO A 16 4.72 -2.14 -13.65
C PRO A 16 3.62 -2.77 -12.78
N TRP A 17 2.36 -2.67 -13.22
CA TRP A 17 1.31 -3.55 -12.74
C TRP A 17 1.44 -4.91 -13.44
N THR A 18 1.41 -5.99 -12.68
CA THR A 18 1.44 -7.36 -13.19
C THR A 18 0.36 -8.20 -12.51
N ASP A 19 -0.12 -9.25 -13.18
CA ASP A 19 -1.14 -10.16 -12.63
C ASP A 19 -0.68 -10.85 -11.33
N SER A 20 0.62 -10.89 -11.07
CA SER A 20 1.18 -11.41 -9.82
C SER A 20 0.84 -10.55 -8.59
N LEU A 21 0.39 -9.31 -8.78
CA LEU A 21 -0.07 -8.42 -7.72
C LEU A 21 -1.56 -8.61 -7.37
N ASN A 22 -2.31 -9.35 -8.18
CA ASN A 22 -3.71 -9.64 -7.89
C ASN A 22 -3.85 -10.53 -6.66
N THR A 23 -4.67 -10.09 -5.71
CA THR A 23 -4.95 -10.82 -4.47
C THR A 23 -6.14 -11.78 -4.60
N GLY A 24 -6.98 -11.54 -5.60
CA GLY A 24 -8.25 -12.25 -5.81
C GLY A 24 -9.47 -11.55 -5.22
N ASP A 25 -9.28 -10.47 -4.46
CA ASP A 25 -10.36 -9.58 -4.04
C ASP A 25 -10.39 -8.34 -4.94
N ALA A 26 -11.49 -8.16 -5.67
CA ALA A 26 -11.58 -7.12 -6.70
C ALA A 26 -11.45 -5.70 -6.13
N ARG A 27 -11.98 -5.43 -4.93
CA ARG A 27 -11.89 -4.12 -4.30
C ARG A 27 -10.48 -3.84 -3.81
N MET A 28 -9.83 -4.83 -3.22
CA MET A 28 -8.43 -4.74 -2.81
C MET A 28 -7.52 -4.49 -4.02
N ASP A 29 -7.72 -5.26 -5.08
CA ASP A 29 -6.92 -5.15 -6.31
C ASP A 29 -7.08 -3.77 -6.98
N GLU A 30 -8.29 -3.21 -7.00
CA GLU A 30 -8.55 -1.83 -7.47
C GLU A 30 -7.75 -0.80 -6.64
N THR A 31 -7.82 -0.89 -5.32
CA THR A 31 -7.07 0.00 -4.41
C THR A 31 -5.56 -0.14 -4.59
N HIS A 32 -5.07 -1.36 -4.82
CA HIS A 32 -3.65 -1.63 -5.10
C HIS A 32 -3.20 -1.03 -6.44
N GLN A 33 -4.05 -1.10 -7.46
CA GLN A 33 -3.73 -0.47 -8.74
C GLN A 33 -3.64 1.05 -8.61
N GLU A 34 -4.56 1.67 -7.88
CA GLU A 34 -4.50 3.11 -7.57
C GLU A 34 -3.19 3.46 -6.84
N PHE A 35 -2.77 2.63 -5.87
CA PHE A 35 -1.53 2.82 -5.13
C PHE A 35 -0.30 2.80 -6.05
N VAL A 36 -0.20 1.82 -6.95
CA VAL A 36 0.87 1.72 -7.95
C VAL A 36 0.86 2.91 -8.91
N ASP A 37 -0.32 3.32 -9.38
CA ASP A 37 -0.46 4.47 -10.27
C ASP A 37 0.00 5.77 -9.60
N MET A 38 -0.27 5.94 -8.30
CA MET A 38 0.20 7.10 -7.53
C MET A 38 1.72 7.09 -7.32
N ILE A 39 2.33 5.94 -7.04
CA ILE A 39 3.79 5.79 -7.01
C ILE A 39 4.39 6.25 -8.35
N ASN A 40 3.85 5.75 -9.45
CA ASN A 40 4.32 6.10 -10.78
C ASN A 40 4.14 7.59 -11.10
N THR A 41 3.06 8.19 -10.64
CA THR A 41 2.82 9.63 -10.78
C THR A 41 3.89 10.43 -10.04
N ILE A 42 4.26 10.04 -8.83
CA ILE A 42 5.36 10.68 -8.09
C ILE A 42 6.67 10.57 -8.86
N LEU A 43 7.02 9.36 -9.32
CA LEU A 43 8.27 9.11 -10.05
C LEU A 43 8.36 9.86 -11.38
N ALA A 44 7.23 10.18 -12.00
CA ALA A 44 7.14 10.97 -13.23
C ALA A 44 7.05 12.49 -12.98
N THR A 45 6.92 12.93 -11.72
CA THR A 45 6.77 14.35 -11.35
C THR A 45 8.13 14.95 -10.98
N PRO A 46 8.49 16.17 -11.48
CA PRO A 46 9.71 16.84 -11.06
C PRO A 46 9.80 17.04 -9.56
N GLU A 47 11.00 16.91 -8.98
CA GLU A 47 11.21 16.91 -7.51
C GLU A 47 10.59 18.12 -6.82
N GLU A 48 10.69 19.30 -7.41
CA GLU A 48 10.13 20.54 -6.82
C GLU A 48 8.60 20.57 -6.82
N GLU A 49 7.95 19.73 -7.61
CA GLU A 49 6.49 19.67 -7.76
C GLU A 49 5.86 18.45 -7.05
N GLN A 50 6.67 17.59 -6.43
CA GLN A 50 6.20 16.32 -5.86
C GLN A 50 5.34 16.48 -4.61
N LEU A 51 5.48 17.55 -3.82
CA LEU A 51 4.83 17.64 -2.51
C LEU A 51 3.31 17.51 -2.57
N PRO A 52 2.56 18.20 -3.46
CA PRO A 52 1.11 18.02 -3.54
C PRO A 52 0.69 16.62 -3.94
N VAL A 53 1.42 16.00 -4.88
CA VAL A 53 1.19 14.62 -5.34
C VAL A 53 1.46 13.64 -4.21
N TYR A 54 2.53 13.84 -3.46
CA TYR A 54 2.87 13.01 -2.30
C TYR A 54 1.84 13.11 -1.17
N LYS A 55 1.32 14.30 -0.89
CA LYS A 55 0.23 14.48 0.08
C LYS A 55 -1.03 13.73 -0.31
N ALA A 56 -1.41 13.76 -1.58
CA ALA A 56 -2.53 12.99 -2.09
C ALA A 56 -2.28 11.48 -1.94
N PHE A 57 -1.07 11.04 -2.24
CA PHE A 57 -0.64 9.65 -2.06
C PHE A 57 -0.65 9.22 -0.58
N LEU A 58 -0.16 10.05 0.33
CA LEU A 58 -0.22 9.77 1.77
C LEU A 58 -1.67 9.62 2.25
N ASN A 59 -2.57 10.51 1.82
CA ASN A 59 -3.99 10.40 2.16
C ASN A 59 -4.63 9.13 1.60
N HIS A 60 -4.33 8.77 0.34
CA HIS A 60 -4.78 7.51 -0.24
C HIS A 60 -4.28 6.30 0.56
N THR A 61 -3.01 6.31 0.97
CA THR A 61 -2.41 5.22 1.75
C THR A 61 -3.07 5.08 3.12
N VAL A 62 -3.39 6.20 3.79
CA VAL A 62 -4.15 6.19 5.05
C VAL A 62 -5.51 5.51 4.87
N GLU A 63 -6.27 5.88 3.84
CA GLU A 63 -7.59 5.28 3.56
C GLU A 63 -7.49 3.82 3.12
N HIS A 64 -6.49 3.49 2.30
CA HIS A 64 -6.19 2.13 1.87
C HIS A 64 -5.96 1.20 3.07
N PHE A 65 -5.05 1.55 3.95
CA PHE A 65 -4.74 0.74 5.13
C PHE A 65 -5.90 0.68 6.12
N ALA A 66 -6.62 1.80 6.32
CA ALA A 66 -7.81 1.83 7.16
C ALA A 66 -8.93 0.91 6.62
N GLN A 67 -9.09 0.83 5.30
CA GLN A 67 -10.03 -0.10 4.66
C GLN A 67 -9.71 -1.56 5.01
N GLU A 68 -8.45 -1.96 4.86
CA GLU A 68 -8.02 -3.33 5.17
C GLU A 68 -8.11 -3.64 6.66
N GLU A 69 -7.77 -2.69 7.53
CA GLU A 69 -7.90 -2.84 8.98
C GLU A 69 -9.37 -3.01 9.41
N ARG A 70 -10.32 -2.30 8.78
CA ARG A 70 -11.76 -2.53 8.99
C ARG A 70 -12.17 -3.94 8.60
N TRP A 71 -11.68 -4.44 7.45
CA TRP A 71 -11.96 -5.81 7.00
C TRP A 71 -11.37 -6.84 7.96
N MET A 72 -10.16 -6.62 8.43
CA MET A 72 -9.53 -7.49 9.43
C MET A 72 -10.35 -7.55 10.72
N LEU A 73 -10.73 -6.41 11.29
CA LEU A 73 -11.55 -6.35 12.51
C LEU A 73 -12.92 -7.01 12.31
N ALA A 74 -13.57 -6.75 11.18
CA ALA A 74 -14.88 -7.32 10.85
C ALA A 74 -14.85 -8.84 10.65
N THR A 75 -13.69 -9.43 10.42
CA THR A 75 -13.51 -10.87 10.10
C THR A 75 -12.69 -11.64 11.14
N GLY A 76 -12.50 -11.08 12.34
CA GLY A 76 -11.97 -11.79 13.50
C GLY A 76 -10.48 -11.60 13.78
N PHE A 77 -9.79 -10.69 13.10
CA PHE A 77 -8.44 -10.29 13.50
C PHE A 77 -8.47 -9.50 14.80
N SER A 78 -7.47 -9.68 15.65
CA SER A 78 -7.24 -8.76 16.77
C SER A 78 -6.75 -7.40 16.23
N ALA A 79 -6.98 -6.32 16.99
CA ALA A 79 -6.46 -5.00 16.62
C ALA A 79 -4.92 -4.96 16.59
N ASP A 80 -4.28 -5.77 17.44
CA ASP A 80 -2.83 -5.87 17.57
C ASP A 80 -2.27 -7.00 16.69
N ASN A 81 -2.51 -6.93 15.38
CA ASN A 81 -1.93 -7.90 14.45
C ASN A 81 -0.75 -7.30 13.68
N CYS A 82 0.16 -8.16 13.21
CA CYS A 82 1.39 -7.69 12.55
C CYS A 82 1.12 -7.02 11.19
N HIS A 83 0.01 -7.29 10.51
CA HIS A 83 -0.38 -6.60 9.30
C HIS A 83 -0.66 -5.12 9.59
N ALA A 84 -1.46 -4.82 10.61
CA ALA A 84 -1.73 -3.46 11.07
C ALA A 84 -0.45 -2.75 11.57
N GLU A 85 0.46 -3.47 12.23
CA GLU A 85 1.76 -2.91 12.64
C GLU A 85 2.63 -2.51 11.44
N HIS A 86 2.66 -3.31 10.38
CA HIS A 86 3.35 -2.96 9.13
C HIS A 86 2.76 -1.69 8.51
N HIS A 87 1.43 -1.59 8.45
CA HIS A 87 0.76 -0.38 7.97
C HIS A 87 1.14 0.87 8.78
N ALA A 88 1.11 0.77 10.10
CA ALA A 88 1.48 1.87 10.99
C ALA A 88 2.93 2.34 10.77
N THR A 89 3.86 1.41 10.59
CA THR A 89 5.28 1.70 10.33
C THR A 89 5.46 2.44 8.99
N ILE A 90 4.78 2.01 7.95
CA ILE A 90 4.82 2.68 6.64
C ILE A 90 4.26 4.10 6.74
N LEU A 91 3.09 4.28 7.36
CA LEU A 91 2.48 5.61 7.50
C LEU A 91 3.34 6.57 8.32
N GLU A 92 3.97 6.09 9.39
CA GLU A 92 4.89 6.91 10.18
C GLU A 92 6.09 7.35 9.34
N THR A 93 6.70 6.43 8.60
CA THR A 93 7.80 6.73 7.69
C THR A 93 7.39 7.75 6.61
N MET A 94 6.22 7.59 6.01
CA MET A 94 5.72 8.54 5.00
C MET A 94 5.52 9.96 5.58
N ARG A 95 5.08 10.09 6.82
CA ARG A 95 4.93 11.40 7.49
C ARG A 95 6.27 12.07 7.78
N VAL A 96 7.27 11.28 8.16
CA VAL A 96 8.65 11.76 8.35
C VAL A 96 9.23 12.27 7.04
N VAL A 97 9.00 11.58 5.94
CA VAL A 97 9.44 12.00 4.59
C VAL A 97 8.87 13.36 4.21
N GLU A 98 7.60 13.63 4.46
CA GLU A 98 6.99 14.93 4.20
C GLU A 98 7.71 16.06 4.97
N ALA A 99 7.99 15.85 6.25
CA ALA A 99 8.70 16.82 7.07
C ALA A 99 10.12 17.11 6.56
N HIS A 100 10.88 16.07 6.18
CA HIS A 100 12.23 16.22 5.63
C HIS A 100 12.25 16.93 4.25
N TYR A 101 11.27 16.69 3.41
CA TYR A 101 11.13 17.40 2.13
C TYR A 101 10.94 18.90 2.34
N LEU A 102 10.11 19.28 3.31
CA LEU A 102 9.85 20.69 3.65
C LEU A 102 11.10 21.38 4.23
N ASP A 103 11.95 20.63 4.94
CA ASP A 103 13.17 21.18 5.53
C ASP A 103 14.26 21.41 4.48
N THR A 104 14.83 20.38 3.86
CA THR A 104 15.99 20.55 2.96
C THR A 104 16.13 19.50 1.86
N ASP A 105 15.53 18.33 1.98
CA ASP A 105 15.80 17.20 1.11
C ASP A 105 14.73 17.00 0.04
N LYS A 106 14.91 17.61 -1.12
CA LYS A 106 13.94 17.52 -2.24
C LYS A 106 13.90 16.15 -2.93
N GLN A 107 14.90 15.31 -2.74
CA GLN A 107 14.94 13.97 -3.33
C GLN A 107 14.28 12.89 -2.44
N ILE A 108 13.93 13.22 -1.21
CA ILE A 108 13.43 12.23 -0.26
C ILE A 108 12.11 11.60 -0.69
N ILE A 109 11.23 12.34 -1.37
CA ILE A 109 9.96 11.83 -1.89
C ILE A 109 10.21 10.79 -2.99
N THR A 110 11.11 11.06 -3.92
CA THR A 110 11.50 10.10 -4.96
C THR A 110 12.03 8.81 -4.34
N ARG A 111 12.96 8.90 -3.38
CA ARG A 111 13.49 7.72 -2.69
C ARG A 111 12.43 6.94 -1.92
N MET A 112 11.46 7.63 -1.32
CA MET A 112 10.34 6.96 -0.66
C MET A 112 9.45 6.22 -1.65
N ALA A 113 9.14 6.82 -2.80
CA ALA A 113 8.35 6.17 -3.85
C ALA A 113 9.07 4.93 -4.41
N GLU A 114 10.37 5.02 -4.64
CA GLU A 114 11.20 3.87 -5.06
C GLU A 114 11.21 2.75 -3.99
N ALA A 115 11.38 3.10 -2.72
CA ALA A 115 11.36 2.14 -1.62
C ALA A 115 10.00 1.45 -1.49
N LEU A 116 8.90 2.17 -1.68
CA LEU A 116 7.55 1.59 -1.66
C LEU A 116 7.29 0.69 -2.87
N ALA A 117 7.81 1.05 -4.04
CA ALA A 117 7.74 0.20 -5.23
C ALA A 117 8.47 -1.15 -5.04
N GLU A 118 9.57 -1.16 -4.28
CA GLU A 118 10.28 -2.39 -3.92
C GLU A 118 9.58 -3.19 -2.82
N TRP A 119 9.02 -2.51 -1.82
CA TRP A 119 8.34 -3.14 -0.68
C TRP A 119 6.98 -3.74 -1.03
N PHE A 120 6.21 -3.06 -1.86
CA PHE A 120 4.80 -3.37 -2.08
C PHE A 120 4.54 -4.78 -2.63
N PRO A 121 5.28 -5.32 -3.63
CA PRO A 121 5.02 -6.66 -4.13
C PRO A 121 5.13 -7.74 -3.05
N GLY A 122 6.11 -7.63 -2.16
CA GLY A 122 6.28 -8.57 -1.05
C GLY A 122 5.11 -8.50 -0.06
N HIS A 123 4.66 -7.30 0.30
CA HIS A 123 3.51 -7.08 1.17
C HIS A 123 2.20 -7.59 0.55
N ALA A 124 1.92 -7.22 -0.70
CA ALA A 124 0.72 -7.64 -1.42
C ALA A 124 0.64 -9.17 -1.59
N ASN A 125 1.75 -9.81 -1.95
CA ASN A 125 1.78 -11.27 -2.19
C ASN A 125 1.79 -12.11 -0.90
N SER A 126 2.05 -11.53 0.24
CA SER A 126 2.04 -12.24 1.53
C SER A 126 0.84 -11.83 2.40
N MET A 127 0.84 -10.60 2.91
CA MET A 127 -0.16 -10.14 3.89
C MET A 127 -1.52 -9.86 3.25
N ASP A 128 -1.55 -9.13 2.15
CA ASP A 128 -2.80 -8.76 1.48
C ASP A 128 -3.46 -9.95 0.80
N ALA A 129 -2.67 -10.80 0.14
CA ALA A 129 -3.19 -12.04 -0.43
C ALA A 129 -3.74 -12.99 0.65
N GLY A 130 -3.08 -13.05 1.81
CA GLY A 130 -3.56 -13.80 2.97
C GLY A 130 -4.88 -13.24 3.51
N LEU A 131 -5.00 -11.92 3.61
CA LEU A 131 -6.25 -11.26 4.00
C LEU A 131 -7.35 -11.54 2.98
N ALA A 132 -7.10 -11.36 1.68
CA ALA A 132 -8.08 -11.63 0.62
C ALA A 132 -8.61 -13.07 0.67
N ALA A 133 -7.73 -14.06 0.85
CA ALA A 133 -8.11 -15.46 1.01
C ALA A 133 -8.97 -15.69 2.25
N HIS A 134 -8.66 -15.02 3.36
CA HIS A 134 -9.46 -15.08 4.59
C HIS A 134 -10.85 -14.46 4.38
N LEU A 135 -10.95 -13.28 3.78
CA LEU A 135 -12.23 -12.63 3.47
C LEU A 135 -13.13 -13.55 2.65
N GLN A 136 -12.56 -14.18 1.63
CA GLN A 136 -13.29 -15.14 0.80
C GLN A 136 -13.75 -16.36 1.62
N SER A 137 -12.89 -16.89 2.48
CA SER A 137 -13.18 -18.09 3.28
C SER A 137 -14.32 -17.91 4.27
N VAL A 138 -14.52 -16.70 4.77
CA VAL A 138 -15.61 -16.36 5.72
C VAL A 138 -16.83 -15.75 5.06
N GLY A 139 -16.82 -15.57 3.72
CA GLY A 139 -17.93 -14.98 2.97
C GLY A 139 -18.13 -13.49 3.23
N PHE A 140 -17.02 -12.75 3.39
CA PHE A 140 -17.04 -11.30 3.55
C PHE A 140 -17.03 -10.60 2.19
N ASP A 141 -17.95 -9.67 2.01
CA ASP A 141 -17.99 -8.79 0.83
C ASP A 141 -17.20 -7.51 1.13
N SER A 142 -16.07 -7.33 0.48
CA SER A 142 -15.18 -6.19 0.67
C SER A 142 -15.74 -4.85 0.15
N VAL A 143 -16.72 -4.87 -0.74
CA VAL A 143 -17.37 -3.67 -1.27
C VAL A 143 -18.42 -3.15 -0.31
N THR A 144 -19.30 -4.03 0.17
CA THR A 144 -20.37 -3.68 1.12
C THR A 144 -19.92 -3.74 2.58
N GLU A 145 -18.74 -4.31 2.83
CA GLU A 145 -18.17 -4.55 4.16
C GLU A 145 -19.10 -5.37 5.06
N THR A 146 -19.73 -6.41 4.50
CA THR A 146 -20.70 -7.28 5.19
C THR A 146 -20.34 -8.75 5.10
N LEU A 147 -20.70 -9.50 6.15
CA LEU A 147 -20.63 -10.97 6.18
C LEU A 147 -21.96 -11.57 5.70
N ALA A 148 -21.89 -12.55 4.80
CA ALA A 148 -23.07 -13.31 4.39
C ALA A 148 -23.66 -14.11 5.57
N ASP A 149 -22.79 -14.68 6.41
CA ASP A 149 -23.16 -15.37 7.64
C ASP A 149 -22.26 -14.91 8.79
N PRO A 150 -22.78 -14.10 9.74
CA PRO A 150 -22.01 -13.65 10.90
C PRO A 150 -21.50 -14.79 11.81
N SER A 151 -22.07 -15.98 11.71
CA SER A 151 -21.60 -17.14 12.47
C SER A 151 -20.26 -17.71 11.96
N ALA A 152 -19.88 -17.40 10.73
CA ALA A 152 -18.64 -17.86 10.10
C ALA A 152 -17.39 -17.43 10.86
N ILE A 153 -17.45 -16.34 11.65
CA ILE A 153 -16.32 -15.80 12.42
C ILE A 153 -16.39 -16.07 13.93
N LYS A 154 -17.43 -16.77 14.43
CA LYS A 154 -17.64 -16.94 15.90
C LYS A 154 -16.46 -17.57 16.64
N ASN A 155 -15.65 -18.37 15.97
CA ASN A 155 -14.49 -19.06 16.54
C ASN A 155 -13.16 -18.63 15.89
N VAL A 156 -13.17 -17.55 15.12
CA VAL A 156 -11.97 -17.03 14.45
C VAL A 156 -11.33 -16.00 15.36
N THR A 157 -10.14 -16.29 15.87
CA THR A 157 -9.28 -15.32 16.52
C THR A 157 -7.94 -15.35 15.81
N MET A 158 -7.65 -14.31 15.04
CA MET A 158 -6.40 -14.18 14.29
C MET A 158 -5.52 -13.13 14.95
N SER A 159 -4.48 -13.56 15.63
CA SER A 159 -3.50 -12.69 16.29
C SER A 159 -2.19 -12.53 15.52
N GLY A 160 -2.02 -13.28 14.43
CA GLY A 160 -0.84 -13.24 13.57
C GLY A 160 -1.01 -12.37 12.32
N CYS A 161 -0.04 -12.47 11.41
CA CYS A 161 -0.02 -11.70 10.15
C CYS A 161 -1.10 -12.10 9.13
N GLY A 162 -1.97 -13.07 9.43
CA GLY A 162 -2.91 -13.63 8.46
C GLY A 162 -2.24 -14.44 7.34
N SER A 163 -0.92 -14.51 7.30
CA SER A 163 -0.18 -15.38 6.39
C SER A 163 -0.17 -16.81 6.92
N VAL A 164 -0.30 -17.79 6.04
CA VAL A 164 -0.33 -19.24 6.32
C VAL A 164 1.01 -19.75 6.88
N SER A 165 1.98 -18.88 7.10
CA SER A 165 3.32 -19.17 7.61
C SER A 165 3.76 -18.16 8.67
N CYS A 166 3.08 -18.15 9.82
CA CYS A 166 3.70 -17.74 11.07
C CYS A 166 4.16 -19.02 11.79
N SER A 167 5.35 -19.45 11.46
CA SER A 167 6.12 -20.39 12.28
C SER A 167 7.00 -19.59 13.21
#